data_89cdc43d7c41b82f93e84951f424f0c3
#
_entry.id   89cdc43d7c41b82f93e84951f424f0c3
#
_cell.length_a   1.000
_cell.length_b   1.000
_cell.length_c   1.000
_cell.angle_alpha   90.00
_cell.angle_beta   90.00
_cell.angle_gamma   90.00
#
_symmetry.space_group_name_H-M   'P 1'
#
loop_
_entity.id
_entity.type
_entity.pdbx_description
1 polymer ?
#
loop_
_entity_poly.entity_id
_entity_poly.type
_entity_poly.pdbx_seq_one_letter_code
_entity_poly.pdbx_strand_id
1 'polypeptide(L)'
;VYRYCQAPEFEVLLFGYSVDSGPVRVVDLTAGEGIPADVLTALTDPAVFKWAFNAQFERVCLSRYLGYPVGQYLDPDSWYCTMVWSATLGLPLSLEGAGAVLGLEKQKLKEGKDLVRYFCTPAKSRDGSTFRHLPADAPEKWAAFKAYNLRDVETEMSIQQKLSRFPVSPEEWDNYHLDQRINDRGILLDRTLVAQAIRCDEQFKRTHLEQARSVTGLENPNSPAQLKAWLMERGVETCLLYTSDAADDLIGV
;
A
#
# COMPACT_ATOMS: atom_id res chain seq x y z
N VAL A 1 -0.97 3.25 -5.00
CA VAL A 1 -1.26 4.59 -4.49
C VAL A 1 -1.91 5.48 -5.55
N TYR A 2 -1.42 5.58 -6.77
CA TYR A 2 -1.91 6.48 -7.84
C TYR A 2 -3.41 6.35 -8.09
N ARG A 3 -3.90 5.12 -8.33
CA ARG A 3 -5.33 4.87 -8.52
C ARG A 3 -6.16 5.22 -7.27
N TYR A 4 -5.62 5.01 -6.09
CA TYR A 4 -6.27 5.37 -4.83
C TYR A 4 -6.52 6.86 -4.73
N CYS A 5 -5.51 7.69 -5.01
CA CYS A 5 -5.61 9.15 -4.95
C CYS A 5 -6.45 9.77 -6.07
N GLN A 6 -6.74 9.02 -7.14
CA GLN A 6 -7.58 9.46 -8.25
C GLN A 6 -9.06 9.19 -8.01
N ALA A 7 -9.42 8.46 -6.95
CA ALA A 7 -10.82 8.23 -6.61
C ALA A 7 -11.53 9.57 -6.34
N PRO A 8 -12.76 9.77 -6.84
CA PRO A 8 -13.50 11.01 -6.60
C PRO A 8 -13.72 11.32 -5.12
N GLU A 9 -13.82 10.26 -4.32
CA GLU A 9 -14.06 10.31 -2.88
C GLU A 9 -12.76 10.43 -2.06
N PHE A 10 -11.61 10.56 -2.74
CA PHE A 10 -10.34 10.68 -2.03
C PHE A 10 -10.28 11.93 -1.19
N GLU A 11 -9.94 11.76 0.08
CA GLU A 11 -9.79 12.83 1.04
C GLU A 11 -8.68 12.46 2.04
N VAL A 12 -7.85 13.42 2.41
CA VAL A 12 -6.90 13.27 3.51
C VAL A 12 -7.62 13.63 4.80
N LEU A 13 -7.71 12.68 5.72
CA LEU A 13 -8.46 12.83 6.97
C LEU A 13 -7.60 13.44 8.08
N LEU A 14 -6.39 12.89 8.24
CA LEU A 14 -5.42 13.28 9.27
C LEU A 14 -4.07 13.51 8.61
N PHE A 15 -3.34 14.50 9.08
CA PHE A 15 -1.97 14.76 8.70
C PHE A 15 -1.07 14.81 9.95
N GLY A 16 -0.32 13.73 10.16
CA GLY A 16 0.68 13.64 11.23
C GLY A 16 2.05 14.09 10.73
N TYR A 17 2.74 14.93 11.48
CA TYR A 17 4.06 15.43 11.10
C TYR A 17 4.91 15.82 12.31
N SER A 18 6.21 15.88 12.07
CA SER A 18 7.20 16.51 12.97
C SER A 18 8.15 17.36 12.13
N VAL A 19 8.66 18.42 12.70
CA VAL A 19 9.69 19.28 12.08
C VAL A 19 10.97 19.14 12.89
N ASP A 20 12.08 18.84 12.21
CA ASP A 20 13.43 18.75 12.79
C ASP A 20 13.50 17.90 14.07
N SER A 21 12.86 16.73 14.05
CA SER A 21 12.77 15.83 15.20
C SER A 21 12.08 16.44 16.44
N GLY A 22 11.32 17.49 16.26
CA GLY A 22 10.48 18.11 17.30
C GLY A 22 9.27 17.26 17.69
N PRO A 23 8.35 17.82 18.48
CA PRO A 23 7.14 17.10 18.88
C PRO A 23 6.27 16.75 17.68
N VAL A 24 5.69 15.54 17.67
CA VAL A 24 4.72 15.14 16.65
C VAL A 24 3.42 15.90 16.84
N ARG A 25 2.87 16.38 15.76
CA ARG A 25 1.56 17.04 15.68
C ARG A 25 0.65 16.29 14.73
N VAL A 26 -0.64 16.30 15.00
CA VAL A 26 -1.66 15.72 14.14
C VAL A 26 -2.67 16.82 13.82
N VAL A 27 -2.90 17.07 12.54
CA VAL A 27 -3.90 17.99 12.02
C VAL A 27 -5.13 17.18 11.64
N ASP A 28 -6.28 17.54 12.19
CA ASP A 28 -7.57 16.92 11.89
C ASP A 28 -8.28 17.73 10.78
N LEU A 29 -8.04 17.32 9.53
CA LEU A 29 -8.60 18.03 8.38
C LEU A 29 -10.13 17.90 8.30
N THR A 30 -10.70 16.86 8.92
CA THR A 30 -12.16 16.69 8.97
C THR A 30 -12.83 17.65 9.94
N ALA A 31 -12.09 18.18 10.91
CA ALA A 31 -12.55 19.20 11.83
C ALA A 31 -12.39 20.62 11.26
N GLY A 32 -11.91 20.77 10.02
CA GLY A 32 -11.63 22.06 9.40
C GLY A 32 -10.29 22.66 9.82
N GLU A 33 -9.43 21.90 10.49
CA GLU A 33 -8.05 22.35 10.75
C GLU A 33 -7.28 22.42 9.43
N GLY A 34 -6.39 23.40 9.30
CA GLY A 34 -5.50 23.53 8.14
C GLY A 34 -4.08 23.08 8.46
N ILE A 35 -3.39 22.50 7.49
CA ILE A 35 -1.94 22.29 7.60
C ILE A 35 -1.27 23.67 7.71
N PRO A 36 -0.38 23.90 8.68
CA PRO A 36 0.30 25.19 8.83
C PRO A 36 1.02 25.64 7.54
N ALA A 37 0.99 26.94 7.27
CA ALA A 37 1.51 27.50 6.02
C ALA A 37 3.00 27.25 5.80
N ASP A 38 3.79 27.26 6.85
CA ASP A 38 5.21 26.93 6.83
C ASP A 38 5.45 25.45 6.46
N VAL A 39 4.62 24.55 6.97
CA VAL A 39 4.66 23.12 6.61
C VAL A 39 4.24 22.91 5.15
N LEU A 40 3.18 23.58 4.68
CA LEU A 40 2.78 23.55 3.27
C LEU A 40 3.89 24.03 2.35
N THR A 41 4.58 25.10 2.73
CA THR A 41 5.76 25.59 1.99
C THR A 41 6.88 24.56 1.98
N ALA A 42 7.17 23.94 3.12
CA ALA A 42 8.22 22.92 3.24
C ALA A 42 7.93 21.67 2.37
N LEU A 43 6.66 21.29 2.21
CA LEU A 43 6.29 20.15 1.37
C LEU A 43 6.67 20.35 -0.11
N THR A 44 6.63 21.59 -0.59
CA THR A 44 6.95 21.95 -1.99
C THR A 44 8.39 22.43 -2.18
N ASP A 45 9.11 22.74 -1.10
CA ASP A 45 10.49 23.22 -1.16
C ASP A 45 11.47 22.04 -1.40
N PRO A 46 12.24 22.03 -2.50
CA PRO A 46 13.22 20.99 -2.77
C PRO A 46 14.40 21.00 -1.79
N ALA A 47 14.67 22.11 -1.09
CA ALA A 47 15.72 22.21 -0.09
C ALA A 47 15.35 21.57 1.27
N VAL A 48 14.07 21.27 1.48
CA VAL A 48 13.58 20.62 2.69
C VAL A 48 13.44 19.13 2.45
N PHE A 49 14.12 18.31 3.22
CA PHE A 49 13.98 16.85 3.14
C PHE A 49 12.71 16.37 3.84
N LYS A 50 11.93 15.56 3.13
CA LYS A 50 10.73 14.92 3.65
C LYS A 50 10.98 13.43 3.86
N TRP A 51 10.62 12.93 5.02
CA TRP A 51 10.79 11.54 5.41
C TRP A 51 9.43 10.91 5.75
N ALA A 52 9.20 9.69 5.31
CA ALA A 52 8.07 8.89 5.75
C ALA A 52 8.36 7.40 5.57
N PHE A 53 7.62 6.55 6.30
CA PHE A 53 7.64 5.10 6.08
C PHE A 53 6.69 4.73 4.94
N ASN A 54 7.21 4.40 3.77
CA ASN A 54 6.50 4.30 2.48
C ASN A 54 6.18 5.67 1.87
N ALA A 55 7.20 6.54 1.80
CA ALA A 55 7.09 7.95 1.43
C ALA A 55 6.41 8.22 0.07
N GLN A 56 6.38 7.26 -0.85
CA GLN A 56 5.60 7.35 -2.08
C GLN A 56 4.11 7.57 -1.79
N PHE A 57 3.59 6.91 -0.74
CA PHE A 57 2.17 7.05 -0.39
C PHE A 57 1.86 8.47 0.05
N GLU A 58 2.64 9.02 0.97
CA GLU A 58 2.47 10.38 1.48
C GLU A 58 2.66 11.41 0.37
N ARG A 59 3.71 11.29 -0.44
CA ARG A 59 4.02 12.21 -1.54
C ARG A 59 2.88 12.29 -2.55
N VAL A 60 2.35 11.16 -2.99
CA VAL A 60 1.27 11.11 -3.99
C VAL A 60 -0.06 11.59 -3.39
N CYS A 61 -0.37 11.21 -2.16
CA CYS A 61 -1.58 11.68 -1.47
C CYS A 61 -1.55 13.20 -1.23
N LEU A 62 -0.41 13.74 -0.79
CA LEU A 62 -0.24 15.16 -0.56
C LEU A 62 -0.22 15.95 -1.87
N SER A 63 0.29 15.40 -2.96
CA SER A 63 0.17 16.03 -4.28
C SER A 63 -1.30 16.25 -4.65
N ARG A 64 -2.15 15.25 -4.40
CA ARG A 64 -3.58 15.38 -4.66
C ARG A 64 -4.25 16.38 -3.71
N TYR A 65 -3.89 16.38 -2.43
CA TYR A 65 -4.37 17.35 -1.44
C TYR A 65 -4.01 18.80 -1.82
N LEU A 66 -2.79 19.01 -2.33
CA LEU A 66 -2.31 20.31 -2.81
C LEU A 66 -2.93 20.75 -4.14
N GLY A 67 -3.79 19.94 -4.75
CA GLY A 67 -4.50 20.28 -5.99
C GLY A 67 -3.71 20.01 -7.27
N TYR A 68 -2.63 19.22 -7.21
CA TYR A 68 -1.90 18.81 -8.42
C TYR A 68 -2.83 18.06 -9.38
N PRO A 69 -2.77 18.33 -10.68
CA PRO A 69 -3.52 17.59 -11.67
C PRO A 69 -3.16 16.09 -11.68
N VAL A 70 -4.07 15.27 -12.17
CA VAL A 70 -3.79 13.83 -12.36
C VAL A 70 -2.57 13.63 -13.24
N GLY A 71 -1.62 12.82 -12.80
CA GLY A 71 -0.37 12.56 -13.49
C GLY A 71 0.75 13.55 -13.15
N GLN A 72 0.49 14.52 -12.28
CA GLN A 72 1.50 15.42 -11.72
C GLN A 72 1.62 15.22 -10.22
N TYR A 73 2.83 15.21 -9.73
CA TYR A 73 3.13 14.91 -8.33
C TYR A 73 4.24 15.84 -7.81
N LEU A 74 4.35 15.96 -6.51
CA LEU A 74 5.48 16.59 -5.85
C LEU A 74 6.78 15.93 -6.31
N ASP A 75 7.81 16.75 -6.54
CA ASP A 75 9.13 16.25 -6.97
C ASP A 75 9.67 15.22 -5.96
N PRO A 76 10.03 14.01 -6.39
CA PRO A 76 10.51 12.98 -5.49
C PRO A 76 11.88 13.25 -4.88
N ASP A 77 12.72 14.10 -5.46
CA ASP A 77 14.15 14.22 -5.13
C ASP A 77 14.43 14.65 -3.68
N SER A 78 13.48 15.32 -3.04
CA SER A 78 13.57 15.69 -1.61
C SER A 78 12.79 14.76 -0.68
N TRP A 79 12.24 13.66 -1.20
CA TRP A 79 11.50 12.66 -0.41
C TRP A 79 12.34 11.43 -0.17
N TYR A 80 12.46 11.03 1.08
CA TYR A 80 13.22 9.88 1.54
C TYR A 80 12.31 8.88 2.25
N CYS A 81 12.58 7.60 2.08
CA CYS A 81 11.71 6.53 2.56
C CYS A 81 12.41 5.67 3.61
N THR A 82 11.94 5.72 4.85
CA THR A 82 12.48 4.91 5.95
C THR A 82 12.22 3.41 5.73
N MET A 83 11.18 3.04 4.96
CA MET A 83 10.96 1.65 4.55
C MET A 83 12.05 1.16 3.59
N VAL A 84 12.46 1.98 2.61
CA VAL A 84 13.57 1.67 1.71
C VAL A 84 14.88 1.56 2.49
N TRP A 85 15.12 2.50 3.41
CA TRP A 85 16.27 2.41 4.32
C TRP A 85 16.27 1.12 5.13
N SER A 86 15.12 0.73 5.67
CA SER A 86 14.98 -0.55 6.37
C SER A 86 15.29 -1.75 5.46
N ALA A 87 14.85 -1.70 4.20
CA ALA A 87 15.08 -2.75 3.21
C ALA A 87 16.57 -2.96 2.92
N THR A 88 17.36 -1.88 2.78
CA THR A 88 18.82 -1.97 2.53
C THR A 88 19.57 -2.67 3.66
N LEU A 89 18.98 -2.69 4.86
CA LEU A 89 19.53 -3.35 6.05
C LEU A 89 18.90 -4.73 6.32
N GLY A 90 18.07 -5.26 5.41
CA GLY A 90 17.39 -6.54 5.56
C GLY A 90 16.31 -6.57 6.63
N LEU A 91 15.78 -5.42 7.03
CA LEU A 91 14.69 -5.31 8.01
C LEU A 91 13.32 -5.51 7.33
N PRO A 92 12.28 -5.89 8.10
CA PRO A 92 10.92 -6.02 7.58
C PRO A 92 10.39 -4.74 6.93
N LEU A 93 9.61 -4.89 5.83
CA LEU A 93 9.00 -3.78 5.08
C LEU A 93 7.70 -3.27 5.71
N SER A 94 7.51 -3.45 6.99
CA SER A 94 6.38 -2.88 7.73
C SER A 94 6.88 -2.11 8.94
N LEU A 95 6.22 -0.99 9.24
CA LEU A 95 6.56 -0.12 10.37
C LEU A 95 6.59 -0.90 11.69
N GLU A 96 5.57 -1.77 11.90
CA GLU A 96 5.46 -2.66 13.05
C GLU A 96 6.62 -3.66 13.10
N GLY A 97 6.92 -4.33 11.97
CA GLY A 97 7.98 -5.33 11.89
C GLY A 97 9.36 -4.74 12.10
N ALA A 98 9.67 -3.62 11.43
CA ALA A 98 10.95 -2.93 11.60
C ALA A 98 11.12 -2.44 13.05
N GLY A 99 10.08 -1.86 13.64
CA GLY A 99 10.09 -1.42 15.03
C GLY A 99 10.32 -2.57 16.01
N ALA A 100 9.68 -3.73 15.78
CA ALA A 100 9.85 -4.92 16.62
C ALA A 100 11.29 -5.47 16.58
N VAL A 101 11.86 -5.61 15.37
CA VAL A 101 13.26 -6.07 15.21
C VAL A 101 14.26 -5.10 15.85
N LEU A 102 13.99 -3.81 15.77
CA LEU A 102 14.84 -2.77 16.37
C LEU A 102 14.60 -2.61 17.88
N GLY A 103 13.73 -3.39 18.50
CA GLY A 103 13.45 -3.34 19.93
C GLY A 103 12.85 -2.01 20.38
N LEU A 104 11.95 -1.44 19.60
CA LEU A 104 11.26 -0.21 19.98
C LEU A 104 10.13 -0.54 20.97
N GLU A 105 10.12 0.14 22.12
CA GLU A 105 9.06 0.00 23.13
C GLU A 105 7.70 0.53 22.62
N LYS A 106 7.74 1.57 21.79
CA LYS A 106 6.57 2.17 21.16
C LYS A 106 6.24 1.43 19.87
N GLN A 107 5.56 0.29 20.00
CA GLN A 107 5.06 -0.45 18.85
C GLN A 107 3.73 0.13 18.36
N LYS A 108 3.45 -0.11 17.08
CA LYS A 108 2.17 0.21 16.46
C LYS A 108 1.01 -0.35 17.28
N LEU A 109 -0.02 0.45 17.53
CA LEU A 109 -1.23 0.01 18.21
C LEU A 109 -1.91 -1.09 17.37
N LYS A 110 -2.14 -2.27 17.96
CA LYS A 110 -2.76 -3.43 17.26
C LYS A 110 -4.11 -3.10 16.63
N GLU A 111 -4.84 -2.16 17.22
CA GLU A 111 -6.16 -1.71 16.78
C GLU A 111 -6.11 -0.80 15.53
N GLY A 112 -4.92 -0.36 15.13
CA GLY A 112 -4.78 0.62 14.04
C GLY A 112 -5.34 0.15 12.70
N LYS A 113 -5.17 -1.13 12.35
CA LYS A 113 -5.70 -1.69 11.08
C LYS A 113 -7.23 -1.64 11.05
N ASP A 114 -7.88 -1.88 12.19
CA ASP A 114 -9.34 -1.83 12.28
C ASP A 114 -9.84 -0.39 12.21
N LEU A 115 -9.11 0.57 12.79
CA LEU A 115 -9.42 1.98 12.71
C LEU A 115 -9.26 2.52 11.28
N VAL A 116 -8.17 2.18 10.60
CA VAL A 116 -7.97 2.49 9.17
C VAL A 116 -9.12 1.90 8.34
N ARG A 117 -9.46 0.63 8.54
CA ARG A 117 -10.56 0.00 7.82
C ARG A 117 -11.89 0.70 8.09
N TYR A 118 -12.14 1.09 9.34
CA TYR A 118 -13.38 1.75 9.74
C TYR A 118 -13.57 3.12 9.09
N PHE A 119 -12.55 3.99 9.11
CA PHE A 119 -12.66 5.36 8.62
C PHE A 119 -12.25 5.54 7.15
N CYS A 120 -11.34 4.71 6.62
CA CYS A 120 -10.76 4.90 5.30
C CYS A 120 -11.32 3.94 4.24
N THR A 121 -12.16 2.96 4.62
CA THR A 121 -12.75 2.03 3.65
C THR A 121 -14.26 2.23 3.58
N PRO A 122 -14.85 2.36 2.38
CA PRO A 122 -16.30 2.46 2.26
C PRO A 122 -16.99 1.22 2.83
N ALA A 123 -17.98 1.45 3.68
CA ALA A 123 -18.86 0.42 4.22
C ALA A 123 -20.08 0.25 3.33
N LYS A 124 -20.65 -0.96 3.30
CA LYS A 124 -21.88 -1.26 2.57
C LYS A 124 -23.06 -1.27 3.54
N SER A 125 -24.10 -0.53 3.19
CA SER A 125 -25.40 -0.59 3.86
C SER A 125 -26.16 -1.85 3.44
N ARG A 126 -27.23 -2.17 4.17
CA ARG A 126 -28.12 -3.32 3.86
C ARG A 126 -28.85 -3.17 2.52
N ASP A 127 -29.07 -1.97 2.05
CA ASP A 127 -29.68 -1.64 0.75
C ASP A 127 -28.69 -1.65 -0.43
N GLY A 128 -27.40 -1.97 -0.15
CA GLY A 128 -26.34 -2.02 -1.15
C GLY A 128 -25.66 -0.67 -1.42
N SER A 129 -26.12 0.42 -0.81
CA SER A 129 -25.44 1.72 -0.88
C SER A 129 -24.10 1.69 -0.14
N THR A 130 -23.16 2.51 -0.58
CA THR A 130 -21.87 2.68 0.08
C THR A 130 -21.87 3.97 0.88
N PHE A 131 -21.29 3.93 2.07
CA PHE A 131 -21.09 5.11 2.91
C PHE A 131 -19.74 5.05 3.60
N ARG A 132 -19.28 6.16 4.12
CA ARG A 132 -18.06 6.25 4.94
C ARG A 132 -18.44 6.65 6.36
N HIS A 133 -17.83 6.02 7.34
CA HIS A 133 -17.96 6.44 8.73
C HIS A 133 -17.27 7.80 8.94
N LEU A 134 -17.97 8.71 9.59
CA LEU A 134 -17.47 10.04 9.93
C LEU A 134 -16.97 10.08 11.39
N PRO A 135 -16.14 11.05 11.75
CA PRO A 135 -15.68 11.22 13.14
C PRO A 135 -16.82 11.26 14.17
N ALA A 136 -17.94 11.91 13.80
CA ALA A 136 -19.11 12.04 14.65
C ALA A 136 -19.83 10.71 14.92
N ASP A 137 -19.70 9.72 14.04
CA ASP A 137 -20.35 8.39 14.20
C ASP A 137 -19.70 7.58 15.33
N ALA A 138 -18.41 7.82 15.61
CA ALA A 138 -17.66 7.12 16.63
C ALA A 138 -16.52 7.99 17.21
N PRO A 139 -16.82 8.99 18.06
CA PRO A 139 -15.84 9.95 18.57
C PRO A 139 -14.67 9.30 19.32
N GLU A 140 -14.92 8.24 20.09
CA GLU A 140 -13.87 7.52 20.81
C GLU A 140 -12.90 6.81 19.85
N LYS A 141 -13.42 6.15 18.80
CA LYS A 141 -12.60 5.56 17.76
C LYS A 141 -11.82 6.61 16.99
N TRP A 142 -12.42 7.79 16.77
CA TRP A 142 -11.72 8.89 16.10
C TRP A 142 -10.56 9.41 16.96
N ALA A 143 -10.74 9.56 18.25
CA ALA A 143 -9.68 9.94 19.17
C ALA A 143 -8.54 8.87 19.17
N ALA A 144 -8.90 7.59 19.18
CA ALA A 144 -7.94 6.49 19.06
C ALA A 144 -7.21 6.52 17.70
N PHE A 145 -7.91 6.89 16.62
CA PHE A 145 -7.31 6.99 15.28
C PHE A 145 -6.31 8.15 15.17
N LYS A 146 -6.59 9.29 15.80
CA LYS A 146 -5.62 10.40 15.93
C LYS A 146 -4.38 9.98 16.74
N ALA A 147 -4.58 9.28 17.85
CA ALA A 147 -3.48 8.74 18.66
C ALA A 147 -2.66 7.70 17.89
N TYR A 148 -3.31 6.89 17.06
CA TYR A 148 -2.66 5.94 16.16
C TYR A 148 -1.79 6.66 15.11
N ASN A 149 -2.32 7.69 14.44
CA ASN A 149 -1.57 8.49 13.46
C ASN A 149 -0.34 9.15 14.10
N LEU A 150 -0.49 9.74 15.30
CA LEU A 150 0.62 10.31 16.06
C LEU A 150 1.70 9.24 16.35
N ARG A 151 1.26 8.06 16.80
CA ARG A 151 2.15 6.95 17.13
C ARG A 151 2.92 6.42 15.92
N ASP A 152 2.29 6.36 14.75
CA ASP A 152 2.95 5.93 13.53
C ASP A 152 4.11 6.86 13.18
N VAL A 153 3.94 8.19 13.29
CA VAL A 153 5.03 9.17 13.07
C VAL A 153 6.13 9.03 14.13
N GLU A 154 5.79 8.92 15.42
CA GLU A 154 6.78 8.71 16.48
C GLU A 154 7.61 7.43 16.28
N THR A 155 6.97 6.38 15.80
CA THR A 155 7.61 5.09 15.53
C THR A 155 8.56 5.21 14.35
N GLU A 156 8.12 5.85 13.27
CA GLU A 156 8.94 6.12 12.08
C GLU A 156 10.20 6.92 12.45
N MET A 157 10.05 8.03 13.19
CA MET A 157 11.18 8.85 13.67
C MET A 157 12.14 8.04 14.52
N SER A 158 11.63 7.14 15.37
CA SER A 158 12.46 6.29 16.22
C SER A 158 13.25 5.25 15.41
N ILE A 159 12.65 4.70 14.34
CA ILE A 159 13.34 3.84 13.38
C ILE A 159 14.45 4.64 12.69
N GLN A 160 14.13 5.79 12.11
CA GLN A 160 15.09 6.65 11.42
C GLN A 160 16.30 6.99 12.32
N GLN A 161 16.05 7.33 13.58
CA GLN A 161 17.10 7.61 14.55
C GLN A 161 18.04 6.41 14.77
N LYS A 162 17.49 5.19 14.86
CA LYS A 162 18.29 3.97 15.00
C LYS A 162 19.08 3.65 13.73
N LEU A 163 18.48 3.86 12.57
CA LEU A 163 19.10 3.60 11.27
C LEU A 163 20.18 4.64 10.92
N SER A 164 20.19 5.82 11.53
CA SER A 164 21.15 6.90 11.26
C SER A 164 22.62 6.48 11.39
N ARG A 165 22.89 5.41 12.14
CA ARG A 165 24.24 4.80 12.25
C ARG A 165 24.67 4.00 11.02
N PHE A 166 23.74 3.69 10.14
CA PHE A 166 23.92 2.86 8.95
C PHE A 166 23.32 3.60 7.74
N PRO A 167 23.96 4.68 7.26
CA PRO A 167 23.40 5.49 6.18
C PRO A 167 23.29 4.68 4.88
N VAL A 168 22.23 4.95 4.13
CA VAL A 168 22.07 4.46 2.75
C VAL A 168 23.03 5.23 1.85
N SER A 169 23.63 4.55 0.87
CA SER A 169 24.53 5.21 -0.08
C SER A 169 23.77 6.23 -0.94
N PRO A 170 24.43 7.29 -1.42
CA PRO A 170 23.81 8.23 -2.36
C PRO A 170 23.27 7.56 -3.61
N GLU A 171 23.96 6.56 -4.15
CA GLU A 171 23.55 5.79 -5.33
C GLU A 171 22.21 5.08 -5.11
N GLU A 172 21.98 4.51 -3.94
CA GLU A 172 20.69 3.87 -3.61
C GLU A 172 19.55 4.89 -3.50
N TRP A 173 19.84 6.10 -3.01
CA TRP A 173 18.84 7.17 -3.03
C TRP A 173 18.56 7.65 -4.46
N ASP A 174 19.56 7.75 -5.31
CA ASP A 174 19.39 8.08 -6.73
C ASP A 174 18.52 7.03 -7.44
N ASN A 175 18.73 5.74 -7.14
CA ASN A 175 17.92 4.63 -7.63
C ASN A 175 16.46 4.75 -7.14
N TYR A 176 16.26 5.05 -5.85
CA TYR A 176 14.92 5.27 -5.29
C TYR A 176 14.21 6.44 -5.97
N HIS A 177 14.86 7.57 -6.15
CA HIS A 177 14.28 8.74 -6.80
C HIS A 177 13.98 8.46 -8.29
N LEU A 178 14.86 7.72 -8.97
CA LEU A 178 14.62 7.27 -10.34
C LEU A 178 13.40 6.36 -10.44
N ASP A 179 13.26 5.38 -9.54
CA ASP A 179 12.08 4.51 -9.43
C ASP A 179 10.80 5.33 -9.26
N GLN A 180 10.81 6.33 -8.37
CA GLN A 180 9.67 7.21 -8.16
C GLN A 180 9.31 7.98 -9.45
N ARG A 181 10.28 8.50 -10.19
CA ARG A 181 10.04 9.18 -11.47
C ARG A 181 9.49 8.25 -12.55
N ILE A 182 9.97 7.01 -12.61
CA ILE A 182 9.45 5.99 -13.53
C ILE A 182 7.99 5.67 -13.19
N ASN A 183 7.69 5.47 -11.91
CA ASN A 183 6.33 5.17 -11.45
C ASN A 183 5.36 6.34 -11.67
N ASP A 184 5.79 7.58 -11.44
CA ASP A 184 4.99 8.79 -11.68
C ASP A 184 4.62 8.95 -13.17
N ARG A 185 5.57 8.68 -14.07
CA ARG A 185 5.37 8.71 -15.51
C ARG A 185 4.47 7.57 -15.98
N GLY A 186 4.58 6.39 -15.36
CA GLY A 186 3.96 5.16 -15.78
C GLY A 186 4.57 4.59 -17.07
N ILE A 187 3.98 3.49 -17.53
CA ILE A 187 4.38 2.78 -18.74
C ILE A 187 3.23 2.81 -19.74
N LEU A 188 3.52 3.20 -20.99
CA LEU A 188 2.53 3.16 -22.05
C LEU A 188 2.23 1.71 -22.44
N LEU A 189 0.97 1.31 -22.31
CA LEU A 189 0.49 0.00 -22.71
C LEU A 189 -0.24 0.08 -24.04
N ASP A 190 0.04 -0.87 -24.95
CA ASP A 190 -0.78 -1.09 -26.13
C ASP A 190 -2.11 -1.74 -25.72
N ARG A 191 -3.15 -0.91 -25.58
CA ARG A 191 -4.47 -1.34 -25.16
C ARG A 191 -5.12 -2.33 -26.13
N THR A 192 -4.78 -2.24 -27.43
CA THR A 192 -5.28 -3.17 -28.44
C THR A 192 -4.68 -4.55 -28.25
N LEU A 193 -3.35 -4.61 -28.07
CA LEU A 193 -2.66 -5.85 -27.75
C LEU A 193 -3.20 -6.51 -26.47
N VAL A 194 -3.36 -5.72 -25.39
CA VAL A 194 -3.91 -6.20 -24.11
C VAL A 194 -5.33 -6.76 -24.31
N ALA A 195 -6.20 -6.05 -25.02
CA ALA A 195 -7.57 -6.51 -25.26
C ALA A 195 -7.62 -7.81 -26.07
N GLN A 196 -6.74 -7.96 -27.06
CA GLN A 196 -6.63 -9.19 -27.84
C GLN A 196 -6.07 -10.34 -27.01
N ALA A 197 -5.05 -10.09 -26.19
CA ALA A 197 -4.49 -11.09 -25.29
C ALA A 197 -5.53 -11.62 -24.32
N ILE A 198 -6.34 -10.74 -23.73
CA ILE A 198 -7.46 -11.15 -22.84
C ILE A 198 -8.47 -12.03 -23.59
N ARG A 199 -8.86 -11.65 -24.82
CA ARG A 199 -9.77 -12.48 -25.62
C ARG A 199 -9.22 -13.86 -25.94
N CYS A 200 -7.94 -13.92 -26.31
CA CYS A 200 -7.27 -15.19 -26.58
C CYS A 200 -7.23 -16.07 -25.33
N ASP A 201 -6.91 -15.50 -24.18
CA ASP A 201 -6.88 -16.21 -22.91
C ASP A 201 -8.27 -16.73 -22.52
N GLU A 202 -9.30 -15.90 -22.62
CA GLU A 202 -10.68 -16.31 -22.33
C GLU A 202 -11.16 -17.44 -23.27
N GLN A 203 -10.84 -17.36 -24.56
CA GLN A 203 -11.17 -18.39 -25.52
C GLN A 203 -10.42 -19.69 -25.21
N PHE A 204 -9.12 -19.60 -24.94
CA PHE A 204 -8.28 -20.73 -24.57
C PHE A 204 -8.79 -21.42 -23.30
N LYS A 205 -9.02 -20.64 -22.24
CA LYS A 205 -9.58 -21.14 -20.98
C LYS A 205 -10.92 -21.87 -21.18
N ARG A 206 -11.83 -21.29 -21.95
CA ARG A 206 -13.14 -21.91 -22.23
C ARG A 206 -12.97 -23.25 -22.92
N THR A 207 -12.20 -23.30 -24.02
CA THR A 207 -11.96 -24.51 -24.79
C THR A 207 -11.34 -25.61 -23.94
N HIS A 208 -10.30 -25.28 -23.20
CA HIS A 208 -9.60 -26.28 -22.38
C HIS A 208 -10.39 -26.71 -21.15
N LEU A 209 -11.19 -25.82 -20.58
CA LEU A 209 -12.10 -26.17 -19.46
C LEU A 209 -13.17 -27.18 -19.93
N GLU A 210 -13.73 -26.98 -21.12
CA GLU A 210 -14.68 -27.90 -21.73
C GLU A 210 -14.05 -29.25 -22.02
N GLN A 211 -12.83 -29.26 -22.57
CA GLN A 211 -12.03 -30.50 -22.77
C GLN A 211 -11.77 -31.21 -21.45
N ALA A 212 -11.30 -30.46 -20.44
CA ALA A 212 -11.03 -31.02 -19.13
C ALA A 212 -12.28 -31.61 -18.48
N ARG A 213 -13.43 -30.95 -18.61
CA ARG A 213 -14.73 -31.49 -18.16
C ARG A 213 -15.12 -32.77 -18.89
N SER A 214 -14.91 -32.81 -20.19
CA SER A 214 -15.24 -34.02 -20.99
C SER A 214 -14.39 -35.23 -20.62
N VAL A 215 -13.11 -35.00 -20.27
CA VAL A 215 -12.17 -36.05 -19.87
C VAL A 215 -12.38 -36.49 -18.42
N THR A 216 -12.59 -35.53 -17.52
CA THR A 216 -12.64 -35.80 -16.07
C THR A 216 -14.02 -36.07 -15.52
N GLY A 217 -15.06 -35.54 -16.17
CA GLY A 217 -16.43 -35.52 -15.64
C GLY A 217 -16.62 -34.57 -14.46
N LEU A 218 -15.62 -33.76 -14.11
CA LEU A 218 -15.68 -32.84 -12.98
C LEU A 218 -16.49 -31.59 -13.33
N GLU A 219 -17.25 -31.09 -12.38
CA GLU A 219 -17.97 -29.82 -12.51
C GLU A 219 -16.98 -28.65 -12.66
N ASN A 220 -15.95 -28.64 -11.83
CA ASN A 220 -14.89 -27.64 -11.88
C ASN A 220 -13.49 -28.29 -11.89
N PRO A 221 -12.93 -28.61 -13.06
CA PRO A 221 -11.59 -29.17 -13.19
C PRO A 221 -10.46 -28.28 -12.66
N ASN A 222 -10.72 -26.97 -12.48
CA ASN A 222 -9.76 -26.02 -11.87
C ASN A 222 -9.79 -26.06 -10.34
N SER A 223 -10.68 -26.85 -9.73
CA SER A 223 -10.67 -27.05 -8.28
C SER A 223 -9.58 -28.07 -7.90
N PRO A 224 -8.53 -27.65 -7.15
CA PRO A 224 -7.50 -28.59 -6.69
C PRO A 224 -8.08 -29.76 -5.91
N ALA A 225 -9.12 -29.53 -5.11
CA ALA A 225 -9.78 -30.57 -4.33
C ALA A 225 -10.48 -31.61 -5.21
N GLN A 226 -11.27 -31.16 -6.21
CA GLN A 226 -11.96 -32.07 -7.15
C GLN A 226 -10.96 -32.83 -8.00
N LEU A 227 -9.95 -32.15 -8.52
CA LEU A 227 -8.90 -32.78 -9.34
C LEU A 227 -8.10 -33.83 -8.55
N LYS A 228 -7.74 -33.49 -7.30
CA LYS A 228 -7.04 -34.45 -6.42
C LYS A 228 -7.88 -35.70 -6.16
N ALA A 229 -9.16 -35.55 -5.82
CA ALA A 229 -10.04 -36.69 -5.60
C ALA A 229 -10.15 -37.57 -6.86
N TRP A 230 -10.33 -36.95 -8.02
CA TRP A 230 -10.41 -37.64 -9.31
C TRP A 230 -9.12 -38.42 -9.67
N LEU A 231 -7.93 -37.86 -9.36
CA LEU A 231 -6.65 -38.52 -9.57
C LEU A 231 -6.43 -39.67 -8.59
N MET A 232 -6.80 -39.49 -7.33
CA MET A 232 -6.69 -40.56 -6.31
C MET A 232 -7.58 -41.76 -6.63
N GLU A 233 -8.81 -41.54 -7.13
CA GLU A 233 -9.70 -42.61 -7.59
C GLU A 233 -9.09 -43.45 -8.73
N ARG A 234 -8.13 -42.88 -9.49
CA ARG A 234 -7.42 -43.54 -10.58
C ARG A 234 -6.05 -44.09 -10.19
N GLY A 235 -5.75 -44.14 -8.89
CA GLY A 235 -4.51 -44.67 -8.36
C GLY A 235 -3.29 -43.80 -8.58
N VAL A 236 -3.48 -42.52 -8.87
CA VAL A 236 -2.38 -41.54 -8.98
C VAL A 236 -2.16 -40.89 -7.62
N GLU A 237 -1.06 -41.20 -6.97
CA GLU A 237 -0.63 -40.47 -5.78
C GLU A 237 -0.12 -39.08 -6.19
N THR A 238 -0.79 -38.05 -5.70
CA THR A 238 -0.50 -36.68 -6.11
C THR A 238 0.20 -35.90 -5.02
N CYS A 239 1.42 -35.45 -5.32
CA CYS A 239 2.11 -34.39 -4.65
C CYS A 239 1.77 -33.00 -5.25
N LEU A 240 0.66 -32.90 -5.99
CA LEU A 240 0.27 -31.71 -6.77
C LEU A 240 -0.05 -30.46 -5.96
N LEU A 241 -0.14 -30.55 -4.64
CA LEU A 241 -0.32 -29.39 -3.76
C LEU A 241 0.89 -28.46 -3.70
N TYR A 242 2.05 -28.93 -4.14
CA TYR A 242 3.28 -28.11 -4.12
C TYR A 242 3.62 -27.44 -5.46
N THR A 243 2.99 -27.83 -6.54
CA THR A 243 3.30 -27.25 -7.87
C THR A 243 2.49 -25.99 -8.16
N SER A 244 1.37 -25.74 -7.48
CA SER A 244 0.64 -24.46 -7.60
C SER A 244 1.29 -23.35 -6.77
N ASP A 245 1.82 -23.64 -5.60
CA ASP A 245 2.56 -22.65 -4.79
C ASP A 245 3.86 -22.20 -5.46
N ALA A 246 4.59 -23.11 -6.12
CA ALA A 246 5.84 -22.76 -6.81
C ALA A 246 5.63 -21.91 -8.07
N ALA A 247 4.43 -21.91 -8.66
CA ALA A 247 4.09 -21.06 -9.81
C ALA A 247 3.60 -19.69 -9.39
N ASP A 248 2.95 -19.58 -8.24
CA ASP A 248 2.50 -18.29 -7.67
C ASP A 248 3.66 -17.51 -7.05
N ASP A 249 4.67 -18.20 -6.50
CA ASP A 249 5.90 -17.56 -5.99
C ASP A 249 6.80 -16.97 -7.09
N LEU A 250 6.65 -17.41 -8.35
CA LEU A 250 7.40 -16.89 -9.49
C LEU A 250 6.72 -15.71 -10.21
N ILE A 251 5.50 -15.35 -9.84
CA ILE A 251 4.74 -14.21 -10.42
C ILE A 251 4.38 -13.19 -9.33
N GLY A 252 5.01 -13.28 -8.18
CA GLY A 252 4.91 -12.29 -7.12
C GLY A 252 5.63 -11.00 -7.51
N VAL A 253 4.99 -10.18 -8.37
CA VAL A 253 5.32 -8.78 -8.63
C VAL A 253 4.18 -7.91 -8.14
#